data_d83e5eff9ad77c74dfa207cb83d9c641
#
_entry.id   d83e5eff9ad77c74dfa207cb83d9c641
#
_cell.length_a   1.000
_cell.length_b   1.000
_cell.length_c   1.000
_cell.angle_alpha   90.00
_cell.angle_beta   90.00
_cell.angle_gamma   90.00
#
_symmetry.space_group_name_H-M   'P 1'
#
loop_
_entity.id
_entity.type
_entity.pdbx_description
1 polymer ?
#
loop_
_entity_poly.entity_id
_entity_poly.type
_entity_poly.pdbx_seq_one_letter_code
_entity_poly.pdbx_strand_id
1 'polypeptide(L)'
;MRAFLKLVEIHTKIASVTPFVWSAVYAAYYFRGFCPELLLIFFLSMISFDMFTTGLNNYLDWKRAEKKHGYNYEMHNAIVRYGMKEETVILIISVLFASAVIFGLLLYSYTDCMVLLLGIACFLTGILYSAGPVPISRTPLGEIFSGFVMGYLLPFIVIYFTVSDSKPVALAWGSETVSVVLNWKMLIPITMALVHNT
;
A
#
# COMPACT_ATOMS: atom_id res chain seq x y z
N MET A 1 -14.99 5.82 17.34
CA MET A 1 -14.47 6.46 16.12
C MET A 1 -13.09 7.07 16.29
N ARG A 2 -12.83 7.96 17.26
CA ARG A 2 -11.49 8.58 17.47
C ARG A 2 -10.36 7.56 17.70
N ALA A 3 -10.62 6.51 18.49
CA ALA A 3 -9.64 5.45 18.76
C ALA A 3 -9.21 4.71 17.48
N PHE A 4 -10.17 4.35 16.61
CA PHE A 4 -9.91 3.73 15.32
C PHE A 4 -9.05 4.63 14.41
N LEU A 5 -9.47 5.90 14.23
CA LEU A 5 -8.73 6.85 13.38
C LEU A 5 -7.29 7.08 13.86
N LYS A 6 -7.05 7.00 15.18
CA LYS A 6 -5.71 7.10 15.74
C LYS A 6 -4.93 5.80 15.60
N LEU A 7 -5.59 4.64 15.71
CA LEU A 7 -4.95 3.33 15.51
C LEU A 7 -4.40 3.18 14.08
N VAL A 8 -5.16 3.62 13.09
CA VAL A 8 -4.76 3.55 11.68
C VAL A 8 -4.00 4.80 11.21
N GLU A 9 -3.80 5.79 12.09
CA GLU A 9 -3.13 7.07 11.78
C GLU A 9 -3.65 7.72 10.51
N ILE A 10 -4.93 8.03 10.48
CA ILE A 10 -5.64 8.48 9.27
C ILE A 10 -4.96 9.67 8.56
N HIS A 11 -4.27 10.53 9.30
CA HIS A 11 -3.57 11.68 8.74
C HIS A 11 -2.35 11.30 7.88
N THR A 12 -1.72 10.13 8.14
CA THR A 12 -0.58 9.65 7.34
C THR A 12 -1.01 9.07 6.00
N LYS A 13 -2.32 8.79 5.80
CA LYS A 13 -2.85 8.21 4.56
C LYS A 13 -2.75 9.14 3.35
N ILE A 14 -2.48 10.41 3.58
CA ILE A 14 -2.17 11.36 2.50
C ILE A 14 -0.96 10.89 1.69
N ALA A 15 0.02 10.23 2.34
CA ALA A 15 1.21 9.73 1.68
C ALA A 15 0.92 8.65 0.61
N SER A 16 -0.13 7.83 0.79
CA SER A 16 -0.56 6.84 -0.20
C SER A 16 -1.59 7.39 -1.19
N VAL A 17 -2.48 8.27 -0.72
CA VAL A 17 -3.52 8.88 -1.57
C VAL A 17 -2.92 9.81 -2.62
N THR A 18 -1.91 10.60 -2.27
CA THR A 18 -1.28 11.54 -3.20
C THR A 18 -0.68 10.85 -4.43
N PRO A 19 0.22 9.85 -4.33
CA PRO A 19 0.76 9.16 -5.50
C PRO A 19 -0.31 8.39 -6.28
N PHE A 20 -1.36 7.87 -5.61
CA PHE A 20 -2.50 7.27 -6.29
C PHE A 20 -3.23 8.28 -7.19
N VAL A 21 -3.62 9.43 -6.66
CA VAL A 21 -4.32 10.48 -7.43
C VAL A 21 -3.45 10.99 -8.57
N TRP A 22 -2.16 11.24 -8.31
CA TRP A 22 -1.20 11.65 -9.32
C TRP A 22 -1.12 10.66 -10.48
N SER A 23 -1.02 9.37 -10.17
CA SER A 23 -0.91 8.31 -11.17
C SER A 23 -2.18 8.17 -11.99
N ALA A 24 -3.36 8.28 -11.36
CA ALA A 24 -4.64 8.25 -12.04
C ALA A 24 -4.82 9.43 -13.00
N VAL A 25 -4.48 10.65 -12.55
CA VAL A 25 -4.52 11.87 -13.38
C VAL A 25 -3.52 11.77 -14.53
N TYR A 26 -2.32 11.29 -14.28
CA TYR A 26 -1.30 11.12 -15.31
C TYR A 26 -1.73 10.08 -16.36
N ALA A 27 -2.28 8.94 -15.94
CA ALA A 27 -2.79 7.91 -16.85
C ALA A 27 -3.94 8.47 -17.73
N ALA A 28 -4.86 9.22 -17.12
CA ALA A 28 -5.95 9.85 -17.84
C ALA A 28 -5.47 10.90 -18.86
N TYR A 29 -4.52 11.75 -18.47
CA TYR A 29 -4.03 12.84 -19.33
C TYR A 29 -3.12 12.32 -20.45
N TYR A 30 -2.13 11.50 -20.10
CA TYR A 30 -1.07 11.12 -21.05
C TYR A 30 -1.45 9.93 -21.93
N PHE A 31 -2.06 8.90 -21.33
CA PHE A 31 -2.44 7.67 -22.04
C PHE A 31 -3.91 7.63 -22.43
N ARG A 32 -4.70 8.65 -22.02
CA ARG A 32 -6.16 8.68 -22.16
C ARG A 32 -6.87 7.46 -21.61
N GLY A 33 -6.20 6.74 -20.69
CA GLY A 33 -6.73 5.60 -19.97
C GLY A 33 -7.39 6.06 -18.66
N PHE A 34 -8.68 5.81 -18.51
CA PHE A 34 -9.41 6.12 -17.28
C PHE A 34 -10.51 5.09 -17.06
N CYS A 35 -10.31 4.24 -16.06
CA CYS A 35 -11.25 3.19 -15.66
C CYS A 35 -11.67 3.42 -14.21
N PRO A 36 -12.72 4.22 -13.96
CA PRO A 36 -13.10 4.65 -12.60
C PRO A 36 -13.46 3.47 -11.69
N GLU A 37 -14.06 2.40 -12.22
CA GLU A 37 -14.40 1.20 -11.46
C GLU A 37 -13.13 0.50 -10.94
N LEU A 38 -12.14 0.30 -11.79
CA LEU A 38 -10.87 -0.35 -11.41
C LEU A 38 -10.07 0.54 -10.46
N LEU A 39 -10.05 1.85 -10.68
CA LEU A 39 -9.42 2.81 -9.79
C LEU A 39 -10.07 2.79 -8.40
N LEU A 40 -11.40 2.70 -8.32
CA LEU A 40 -12.11 2.60 -7.04
C LEU A 40 -11.79 1.28 -6.31
N ILE A 41 -11.82 0.14 -7.02
CA ILE A 41 -11.50 -1.17 -6.44
C ILE A 41 -10.05 -1.16 -5.92
N PHE A 42 -9.10 -0.66 -6.72
CA PHE A 42 -7.71 -0.55 -6.30
C PHE A 42 -7.55 0.39 -5.09
N PHE A 43 -8.22 1.56 -5.10
CA PHE A 43 -8.19 2.50 -3.99
C PHE A 43 -8.68 1.86 -2.68
N LEU A 44 -9.78 1.10 -2.73
CA LEU A 44 -10.32 0.41 -1.56
C LEU A 44 -9.35 -0.67 -1.04
N SER A 45 -8.71 -1.43 -1.94
CA SER A 45 -7.66 -2.39 -1.56
C SER A 45 -6.47 -1.70 -0.93
N MET A 46 -5.93 -0.67 -1.61
CA MET A 46 -4.77 0.10 -1.18
C MET A 46 -4.97 0.74 0.20
N ILE A 47 -6.07 1.47 0.38
CA ILE A 47 -6.31 2.18 1.64
C ILE A 47 -6.56 1.21 2.80
N SER A 48 -7.25 0.09 2.55
CA SER A 48 -7.46 -0.95 3.56
C SER A 48 -6.14 -1.59 3.95
N PHE A 49 -5.25 -1.85 3.00
CA PHE A 49 -3.93 -2.41 3.26
C PHE A 49 -3.01 -1.43 4.01
N ASP A 50 -3.02 -0.16 3.63
CA ASP A 50 -2.26 0.87 4.32
C ASP A 50 -2.74 1.08 5.77
N MET A 51 -4.06 1.04 6.01
CA MET A 51 -4.61 1.05 7.37
C MET A 51 -4.25 -0.22 8.15
N PHE A 52 -4.26 -1.38 7.50
CA PHE A 52 -3.84 -2.65 8.08
C PHE A 52 -2.37 -2.61 8.54
N THR A 53 -1.44 -2.21 7.68
CA THR A 53 -0.01 -2.18 8.00
C THR A 53 0.29 -1.22 9.14
N THR A 54 -0.35 -0.05 9.17
CA THR A 54 -0.22 0.92 10.27
C THR A 54 -0.81 0.37 11.58
N GLY A 55 -2.00 -0.21 11.53
CA GLY A 55 -2.63 -0.84 12.69
C GLY A 55 -1.81 -2.00 13.25
N LEU A 56 -1.25 -2.83 12.36
CA LEU A 56 -0.36 -3.94 12.71
C LEU A 56 0.93 -3.44 13.36
N ASN A 57 1.55 -2.38 12.80
CA ASN A 57 2.74 -1.79 13.38
C ASN A 57 2.47 -1.26 14.80
N ASN A 58 1.39 -0.49 15.00
CA ASN A 58 0.98 0.02 16.31
C ASN A 58 0.68 -1.11 17.32
N TYR A 59 0.07 -2.22 16.87
CA TYR A 59 -0.18 -3.39 17.70
C TYR A 59 1.11 -4.11 18.12
N LEU A 60 2.03 -4.33 17.15
CA LEU A 60 3.30 -4.99 17.43
C LEU A 60 4.20 -4.13 18.31
N ASP A 61 4.19 -2.82 18.15
CA ASP A 61 4.91 -1.88 19.01
C ASP A 61 4.37 -1.91 20.43
N TRP A 62 3.04 -1.95 20.60
CA TRP A 62 2.42 -2.12 21.90
C TRP A 62 2.82 -3.46 22.58
N LYS A 63 2.81 -4.55 21.81
CA LYS A 63 3.10 -5.89 22.35
C LYS A 63 4.57 -6.10 22.69
N ARG A 64 5.48 -5.46 21.94
CA ARG A 64 6.95 -5.57 22.10
C ARG A 64 7.54 -4.51 23.02
N ALA A 65 6.75 -3.56 23.53
CA ALA A 65 7.25 -2.49 24.37
C ALA A 65 7.87 -3.04 25.68
N GLU A 66 9.16 -2.79 25.88
CA GLU A 66 9.90 -3.15 27.10
C GLU A 66 9.44 -2.30 28.30
N LYS A 67 9.23 -1.00 28.07
CA LYS A 67 8.71 -0.06 29.06
C LYS A 67 7.22 0.17 28.81
N LYS A 68 6.39 -0.31 29.72
CA LYS A 68 4.92 -0.18 29.64
C LYS A 68 4.39 1.14 30.21
N HIS A 69 5.26 2.03 30.71
CA HIS A 69 4.91 3.32 31.28
C HIS A 69 5.86 4.38 30.78
N GLY A 70 5.33 5.57 30.51
CA GLY A 70 6.10 6.75 30.09
C GLY A 70 5.44 7.53 28.96
N TYR A 71 5.83 8.80 28.85
CA TYR A 71 5.23 9.77 27.93
C TYR A 71 5.10 9.26 26.48
N ASN A 72 6.16 8.66 25.95
CA ASN A 72 6.15 8.17 24.57
C ASN A 72 5.22 6.97 24.36
N TYR A 73 5.09 6.08 25.36
CA TYR A 73 4.24 4.90 25.27
C TYR A 73 2.76 5.26 25.42
N GLU A 74 2.43 6.07 26.46
CA GLU A 74 1.05 6.42 26.79
C GLU A 74 0.44 7.42 25.81
N MET A 75 1.23 8.34 25.27
CA MET A 75 0.76 9.41 24.40
C MET A 75 0.71 9.04 22.91
N HIS A 76 1.65 8.23 22.45
CA HIS A 76 1.78 7.91 21.02
C HIS A 76 1.04 6.64 20.62
N ASN A 77 1.05 5.59 21.46
CA ASN A 77 0.34 4.35 21.11
C ASN A 77 -1.17 4.49 21.35
N ALA A 78 -1.95 4.32 20.27
CA ALA A 78 -3.40 4.45 20.31
C ALA A 78 -4.08 3.42 21.23
N ILE A 79 -3.54 2.21 21.33
CA ILE A 79 -4.09 1.11 22.14
C ILE A 79 -4.05 1.50 23.63
N VAL A 80 -2.91 2.04 24.08
CA VAL A 80 -2.73 2.47 25.46
C VAL A 80 -3.57 3.70 25.76
N ARG A 81 -3.49 4.72 24.89
CA ARG A 81 -4.17 5.99 25.08
C ARG A 81 -5.69 5.86 25.19
N TYR A 82 -6.30 4.95 24.45
CA TYR A 82 -7.75 4.75 24.44
C TYR A 82 -8.21 3.50 25.19
N GLY A 83 -7.31 2.78 25.85
CA GLY A 83 -7.64 1.55 26.57
C GLY A 83 -8.30 0.50 25.70
N MET A 84 -7.83 0.35 24.44
CA MET A 84 -8.45 -0.60 23.51
C MET A 84 -8.18 -2.04 23.93
N LYS A 85 -9.22 -2.88 23.91
CA LYS A 85 -9.06 -4.31 24.16
C LYS A 85 -8.28 -4.96 23.02
N GLU A 86 -7.35 -5.87 23.37
CA GLU A 86 -6.53 -6.58 22.38
C GLU A 86 -7.38 -7.27 21.30
N GLU A 87 -8.47 -7.94 21.71
CA GLU A 87 -9.40 -8.61 20.81
C GLU A 87 -10.00 -7.66 19.76
N THR A 88 -10.37 -6.45 20.18
CA THR A 88 -10.93 -5.43 19.30
C THR A 88 -9.88 -4.95 18.28
N VAL A 89 -8.64 -4.78 18.72
CA VAL A 89 -7.54 -4.37 17.83
C VAL A 89 -7.26 -5.45 16.79
N ILE A 90 -7.16 -6.71 17.22
CA ILE A 90 -6.96 -7.86 16.32
C ILE A 90 -8.11 -7.97 15.31
N LEU A 91 -9.36 -7.81 15.77
CA LEU A 91 -10.53 -7.84 14.89
C LEU A 91 -10.44 -6.75 13.80
N ILE A 92 -10.12 -5.51 14.20
CA ILE A 92 -9.98 -4.39 13.25
C ILE A 92 -8.90 -4.71 12.21
N ILE A 93 -7.71 -5.14 12.65
CA ILE A 93 -6.58 -5.48 11.78
C ILE A 93 -6.99 -6.60 10.81
N SER A 94 -7.66 -7.65 11.31
CA SER A 94 -8.11 -8.79 10.49
C SER A 94 -9.15 -8.38 9.44
N VAL A 95 -10.10 -7.53 9.81
CA VAL A 95 -11.12 -6.99 8.86
C VAL A 95 -10.47 -6.14 7.78
N LEU A 96 -9.52 -5.27 8.14
CA LEU A 96 -8.80 -4.44 7.17
C LEU A 96 -7.96 -5.30 6.21
N PHE A 97 -7.29 -6.33 6.71
CA PHE A 97 -6.54 -7.27 5.89
C PHE A 97 -7.45 -8.04 4.92
N ALA A 98 -8.55 -8.61 5.44
CA ALA A 98 -9.53 -9.33 4.62
C ALA A 98 -10.13 -8.42 3.53
N SER A 99 -10.47 -7.18 3.88
CA SER A 99 -10.96 -6.18 2.92
C SER A 99 -9.94 -5.90 1.82
N ALA A 100 -8.67 -5.69 2.18
CA ALA A 100 -7.60 -5.45 1.22
C ALA A 100 -7.43 -6.63 0.25
N VAL A 101 -7.45 -7.87 0.76
CA VAL A 101 -7.34 -9.10 -0.05
C VAL A 101 -8.55 -9.25 -0.97
N ILE A 102 -9.77 -9.07 -0.46
CA ILE A 102 -10.99 -9.20 -1.26
C ILE A 102 -10.99 -8.23 -2.43
N PHE A 103 -10.71 -6.94 -2.18
CA PHE A 103 -10.65 -5.94 -3.26
C PHE A 103 -9.46 -6.17 -4.19
N GLY A 104 -8.32 -6.65 -3.68
CA GLY A 104 -7.16 -7.03 -4.50
C GLY A 104 -7.47 -8.20 -5.44
N LEU A 105 -8.15 -9.25 -4.96
CA LEU A 105 -8.60 -10.38 -5.78
C LEU A 105 -9.71 -9.96 -6.76
N LEU A 106 -10.59 -9.06 -6.34
CA LEU A 106 -11.60 -8.50 -7.23
C LEU A 106 -10.93 -7.72 -8.37
N LEU A 107 -9.92 -6.90 -8.08
CA LEU A 107 -9.14 -6.20 -9.11
C LEU A 107 -8.48 -7.19 -10.08
N TYR A 108 -7.86 -8.24 -9.57
CA TYR A 108 -7.27 -9.30 -10.37
C TYR A 108 -8.28 -9.94 -11.33
N SER A 109 -9.53 -10.18 -10.89
CA SER A 109 -10.58 -10.79 -11.74
C SER A 109 -10.95 -9.93 -12.95
N TYR A 110 -10.70 -8.63 -12.91
CA TYR A 110 -10.96 -7.69 -14.02
C TYR A 110 -9.68 -7.28 -14.77
N THR A 111 -8.51 -7.73 -14.32
CA THR A 111 -7.22 -7.36 -14.91
C THR A 111 -6.46 -8.60 -15.37
N ASP A 112 -5.22 -8.77 -14.92
CA ASP A 112 -4.38 -9.90 -15.31
C ASP A 112 -3.45 -10.36 -14.16
N CYS A 113 -2.73 -11.47 -14.42
CA CYS A 113 -1.82 -12.09 -13.46
C CYS A 113 -0.69 -11.15 -13.01
N MET A 114 -0.30 -10.18 -13.85
CA MET A 114 0.75 -9.22 -13.47
C MET A 114 0.31 -8.32 -12.31
N VAL A 115 -0.93 -7.86 -12.31
CA VAL A 115 -1.51 -7.08 -11.20
C VAL A 115 -1.54 -7.90 -9.92
N LEU A 116 -1.86 -9.20 -10.02
CA LEU A 116 -1.81 -10.10 -8.86
C LEU A 116 -0.38 -10.24 -8.31
N LEU A 117 0.62 -10.47 -9.17
CA LEU A 117 2.03 -10.61 -8.76
C LEU A 117 2.56 -9.34 -8.09
N LEU A 118 2.25 -8.18 -8.68
CA LEU A 118 2.61 -6.87 -8.10
C LEU A 118 1.89 -6.64 -6.76
N GLY A 119 0.62 -7.01 -6.67
CA GLY A 119 -0.15 -6.98 -5.44
C GLY A 119 0.48 -7.84 -4.34
N ILE A 120 0.84 -9.10 -4.66
CA ILE A 120 1.53 -9.99 -3.73
C ILE A 120 2.86 -9.37 -3.26
N ALA A 121 3.64 -8.78 -4.17
CA ALA A 121 4.89 -8.11 -3.82
C ALA A 121 4.64 -6.94 -2.85
N CYS A 122 3.61 -6.11 -3.07
CA CYS A 122 3.20 -5.04 -2.16
C CYS A 122 2.80 -5.59 -0.77
N PHE A 123 1.98 -6.65 -0.74
CA PHE A 123 1.53 -7.25 0.51
C PHE A 123 2.70 -7.85 1.31
N LEU A 124 3.59 -8.58 0.66
CA LEU A 124 4.79 -9.14 1.31
C LEU A 124 5.67 -8.02 1.87
N THR A 125 5.94 -6.98 1.08
CA THR A 125 6.74 -5.84 1.52
C THR A 125 6.10 -5.13 2.71
N GLY A 126 4.79 -4.87 2.70
CA GLY A 126 4.08 -4.21 3.80
C GLY A 126 4.03 -5.06 5.07
N ILE A 127 3.88 -6.38 4.96
CA ILE A 127 3.94 -7.29 6.11
C ILE A 127 5.36 -7.32 6.69
N LEU A 128 6.39 -7.48 5.86
CA LEU A 128 7.79 -7.48 6.28
C LEU A 128 8.22 -6.14 6.87
N TYR A 129 7.62 -5.05 6.39
CA TYR A 129 7.85 -3.71 6.92
C TYR A 129 7.46 -3.60 8.40
N SER A 130 6.33 -4.20 8.80
CA SER A 130 5.78 -4.11 10.16
C SER A 130 6.09 -5.33 11.01
N ALA A 131 6.04 -6.54 10.41
CA ALA A 131 6.13 -7.83 11.09
C ALA A 131 7.37 -8.60 10.60
N GLY A 132 8.39 -8.69 11.44
CA GLY A 132 9.60 -9.48 11.18
C GLY A 132 10.41 -9.62 12.46
N PRO A 133 11.46 -10.44 12.45
CA PRO A 133 12.40 -10.51 13.58
C PRO A 133 13.08 -9.16 13.80
N VAL A 134 13.39 -8.43 12.71
CA VAL A 134 13.79 -7.02 12.71
C VAL A 134 12.89 -6.30 11.71
N PRO A 135 11.82 -5.60 12.14
CA PRO A 135 10.94 -4.88 11.23
C PRO A 135 11.71 -3.84 10.42
N ILE A 136 11.47 -3.79 9.11
CA ILE A 136 12.14 -2.83 8.22
C ILE A 136 11.85 -1.39 8.68
N SER A 137 10.66 -1.14 9.22
CA SER A 137 10.24 0.16 9.78
C SER A 137 11.16 0.70 10.90
N ARG A 138 11.91 -0.16 11.55
CA ARG A 138 12.86 0.22 12.62
C ARG A 138 14.32 0.29 12.14
N THR A 139 14.56 0.13 10.85
CA THR A 139 15.87 0.22 10.24
C THR A 139 15.97 1.50 9.40
N PRO A 140 17.19 2.01 9.13
CA PRO A 140 17.37 3.14 8.20
C PRO A 140 16.85 2.86 6.78
N LEU A 141 16.65 1.58 6.44
CA LEU A 141 16.07 1.16 5.16
C LEU A 141 14.55 1.36 5.08
N GLY A 142 13.88 1.62 6.22
CA GLY A 142 12.43 1.78 6.27
C GLY A 142 11.93 2.90 5.36
N GLU A 143 12.59 4.04 5.34
CA GLU A 143 12.24 5.17 4.48
C GLU A 143 12.41 4.83 2.99
N ILE A 144 13.50 4.13 2.64
CA ILE A 144 13.78 3.71 1.26
C ILE A 144 12.71 2.74 0.77
N PHE A 145 12.36 1.73 1.59
CA PHE A 145 11.33 0.75 1.24
C PHE A 145 9.94 1.38 1.13
N SER A 146 9.59 2.27 2.06
CA SER A 146 8.33 3.01 2.01
C SER A 146 8.28 3.91 0.76
N GLY A 147 9.33 4.67 0.49
CA GLY A 147 9.45 5.50 -0.71
C GLY A 147 9.37 4.67 -2.00
N PHE A 148 10.00 3.50 -2.05
CA PHE A 148 9.93 2.61 -3.21
C PHE A 148 8.51 2.08 -3.46
N VAL A 149 7.81 1.60 -2.42
CA VAL A 149 6.46 1.06 -2.57
C VAL A 149 5.46 2.16 -2.93
N MET A 150 5.48 3.29 -2.20
CA MET A 150 4.53 4.38 -2.40
C MET A 150 4.88 5.23 -3.65
N GLY A 151 6.16 5.45 -3.89
CA GLY A 151 6.63 6.31 -4.99
C GLY A 151 6.83 5.59 -6.32
N TYR A 152 7.02 4.27 -6.31
CA TYR A 152 7.27 3.50 -7.53
C TYR A 152 6.21 2.44 -7.79
N LEU A 153 6.03 1.51 -6.86
CA LEU A 153 5.22 0.31 -7.11
C LEU A 153 3.72 0.67 -7.26
N LEU A 154 3.22 1.51 -6.38
CA LEU A 154 1.82 1.97 -6.40
C LEU A 154 1.50 2.76 -7.69
N PRO A 155 2.25 3.81 -8.08
CA PRO A 155 2.05 4.50 -9.36
C PRO A 155 2.13 3.56 -10.56
N PHE A 156 3.08 2.63 -10.56
CA PHE A 156 3.24 1.67 -11.64
C PHE A 156 2.01 0.79 -11.81
N ILE A 157 1.46 0.24 -10.72
CA ILE A 157 0.25 -0.59 -10.75
C ILE A 157 -0.93 0.21 -11.31
N VAL A 158 -1.13 1.45 -10.84
CA VAL A 158 -2.23 2.31 -11.29
C VAL A 158 -2.14 2.57 -12.79
N ILE A 159 -0.97 2.95 -13.30
CA ILE A 159 -0.77 3.21 -14.73
C ILE A 159 -0.95 1.91 -15.52
N TYR A 160 -0.41 0.79 -15.01
CA TYR A 160 -0.46 -0.49 -15.70
C TYR A 160 -1.88 -0.95 -15.99
N PHE A 161 -2.79 -0.96 -15.02
CA PHE A 161 -4.14 -1.46 -15.26
C PHE A 161 -5.09 -0.44 -15.92
N THR A 162 -4.74 0.86 -15.88
CA THR A 162 -5.56 1.90 -16.53
C THR A 162 -5.24 2.07 -18.01
N VAL A 163 -4.06 1.65 -18.49
CA VAL A 163 -3.63 1.75 -19.88
C VAL A 163 -3.94 0.46 -20.63
N SER A 164 -5.13 0.39 -21.22
CA SER A 164 -5.69 -0.84 -21.81
C SER A 164 -4.93 -1.31 -23.07
N ASP A 165 -4.43 -0.38 -23.91
CA ASP A 165 -3.90 -0.69 -25.23
C ASP A 165 -2.36 -0.74 -25.32
N SER A 166 -1.66 -0.31 -24.28
CA SER A 166 -0.18 -0.32 -24.24
C SER A 166 0.31 -0.77 -22.89
N LYS A 167 0.04 -2.04 -22.56
CA LYS A 167 0.53 -2.63 -21.31
C LYS A 167 2.06 -2.56 -21.28
N PRO A 168 2.66 -1.99 -20.24
CA PRO A 168 4.12 -1.84 -20.17
C PRO A 168 4.86 -3.18 -20.06
N VAL A 169 4.17 -4.22 -19.58
CA VAL A 169 4.71 -5.56 -19.43
C VAL A 169 3.61 -6.58 -19.73
N ALA A 170 3.78 -7.37 -20.78
CA ALA A 170 2.93 -8.53 -21.06
C ALA A 170 3.69 -9.80 -20.65
N LEU A 171 3.26 -10.47 -19.61
CA LEU A 171 3.69 -11.84 -19.30
C LEU A 171 2.71 -12.81 -19.96
N ALA A 172 3.08 -13.37 -21.10
CA ALA A 172 2.37 -14.48 -21.69
C ALA A 172 2.91 -15.79 -21.10
N TRP A 173 2.05 -16.53 -20.41
CA TRP A 173 2.34 -17.89 -19.95
C TRP A 173 2.00 -18.86 -21.07
N GLY A 174 3.00 -19.36 -21.76
CA GLY A 174 2.91 -20.35 -22.85
C GLY A 174 3.52 -19.84 -24.16
N SER A 175 4.60 -20.47 -24.57
CA SER A 175 5.30 -20.49 -25.88
C SER A 175 5.58 -19.17 -26.65
N GLU A 176 5.31 -18.01 -26.14
CA GLU A 176 5.59 -16.74 -26.81
C GLU A 176 6.57 -15.87 -26.02
N THR A 177 7.46 -15.23 -26.75
CA THR A 177 8.53 -14.36 -26.25
C THR A 177 8.02 -13.25 -25.36
N VAL A 178 8.53 -13.15 -24.13
CA VAL A 178 8.32 -12.04 -23.21
C VAL A 178 8.95 -10.78 -23.82
N SER A 179 8.14 -9.92 -24.41
CA SER A 179 8.60 -8.59 -24.83
C SER A 179 8.27 -7.58 -23.71
N VAL A 180 9.30 -7.21 -22.96
CA VAL A 180 9.20 -6.12 -21.97
C VAL A 180 9.35 -4.79 -22.73
N VAL A 181 8.24 -4.14 -23.03
CA VAL A 181 8.26 -2.77 -23.58
C VAL A 181 8.21 -1.78 -22.44
N LEU A 182 9.36 -1.43 -21.88
CA LEU A 182 9.51 -0.35 -20.92
C LEU A 182 9.39 1.00 -21.65
N ASN A 183 8.21 1.61 -21.58
CA ASN A 183 8.05 2.98 -22.06
C ASN A 183 8.59 3.92 -20.96
N TRP A 184 9.73 4.59 -21.23
CA TRP A 184 10.38 5.52 -20.29
C TRP A 184 9.46 6.65 -19.79
N LYS A 185 8.43 6.99 -20.56
CA LYS A 185 7.40 7.99 -20.18
C LYS A 185 6.54 7.53 -19.00
N MET A 186 6.50 6.24 -18.68
CA MET A 186 5.86 5.71 -17.48
C MET A 186 6.70 5.94 -16.22
N LEU A 187 8.00 6.18 -16.37
CA LEU A 187 8.91 6.44 -15.26
C LEU A 187 8.85 7.88 -14.74
N ILE A 188 8.33 8.84 -15.52
CA ILE A 188 8.28 10.26 -15.15
C ILE A 188 7.45 10.52 -13.88
N PRO A 189 6.20 10.03 -13.72
CA PRO A 189 5.46 10.25 -12.48
C PRO A 189 6.05 9.50 -11.29
N ILE A 190 6.76 8.41 -11.54
CA ILE A 190 7.46 7.61 -10.55
C ILE A 190 8.60 8.41 -9.92
N THR A 191 9.42 9.07 -10.72
CA THR A 191 10.51 9.92 -10.21
C THR A 191 9.99 11.14 -9.44
N MET A 192 8.86 11.73 -9.88
CA MET A 192 8.23 12.84 -9.17
C MET A 192 7.63 12.42 -7.83
N ALA A 193 6.99 11.24 -7.77
CA ALA A 193 6.44 10.70 -6.53
C ALA A 193 7.54 10.31 -5.52
N LEU A 194 8.70 9.81 -6.00
CA LEU A 194 9.86 9.55 -5.17
C LEU A 194 10.41 10.82 -4.51
N VAL A 195 10.52 11.92 -5.25
CA VAL A 195 11.03 13.21 -4.75
C VAL A 195 10.07 13.85 -3.73
N HIS A 196 8.78 13.56 -3.81
CA HIS A 196 7.80 14.10 -2.86
C HIS A 196 7.76 13.36 -1.53
N ASN A 197 8.18 12.09 -1.49
CA ASN A 197 8.17 11.25 -0.29
C ASN A 197 9.55 11.15 0.43
N THR A 198 10.58 11.82 -0.07
CA THR A 198 11.87 12.02 0.58
C THR A 198 11.95 13.39 1.24
#